data_1b2d5790d0c18bf5e5acc090b3a28901
#
_entry.id   1b2d5790d0c18bf5e5acc090b3a28901
#
_cell.length_a   1.000
_cell.length_b   1.000
_cell.length_c   1.000
_cell.angle_alpha   90.00
_cell.angle_beta   90.00
_cell.angle_gamma   90.00
#
_symmetry.space_group_name_H-M   'P 1'
#
loop_
_entity.id
_entity.type
_entity.pdbx_description
1 polymer ?
#
loop_
_entity_poly.entity_id
_entity_poly.type
_entity_poly.pdbx_seq_one_letter_code
_entity_poly.pdbx_strand_id
1 'polypeptide(L)'
;MAATDSGNLLACLRETVGAAHVLTGDGRTRRFRKGYRCGEGAVLAVVRPGTLLELWRVLQAVVAAGRIVIMQAANTGLTSGSTPDGDDYDREIVLVSTLRLAGVQLIDDGRQVVCLPGATLDALEKALAPLGREPHSVIGSSCIGASVLGGVCNNSGGALVRRGPAYTQLALFAQLGEDGELRLVNHLGIALGDTPERILERLQAGDYAATDIDHDPSKAASARDYDRQVRAVDAPTPARYNADSSRLHEASGSAGRLCVFAVRLDTFPKEDATVFYIGSNDPDDLTGVRRRLLAASGRLPISGEYIHRDAFDVGAKYGKDTFLLIEKFGTDKVPKAAALKSRIDGWFERIGLRSVADHALQALVALLPNHLPRRMREWRDRYEHHLLLKVSAQDAAATRSFLEGFFAGRQGAFFECDAEEGRKAFLHRFAVAGAAVRYRDTHRSRVEDIVPLDIALRRDDRDWVETLPADIEDALVAKLYYGHFFCHVFHQDYIVKKGRDPLAIEHRLWELLDARGAEYPAEHNVGHLYRAKPALAGFYRALDPTNSFNPGIGQTSKKKHWGGGC
;
A
#
# COMPACT_ATOMS: atom_id res chain seq x y z
N MET A 1 -8.44 33.87 23.46
CA MET A 1 -7.21 33.94 22.61
C MET A 1 -7.16 32.83 21.55
N ALA A 2 -7.37 31.56 21.86
CA ALA A 2 -7.28 30.46 20.87
C ALA A 2 -8.29 30.58 19.69
N ALA A 3 -9.53 30.98 19.92
CA ALA A 3 -10.55 31.10 18.86
C ALA A 3 -10.26 32.21 17.85
N THR A 4 -9.64 33.30 18.28
CA THR A 4 -9.25 34.43 17.42
C THR A 4 -8.07 34.05 16.52
N ASP A 5 -7.15 33.24 17.04
CA ASP A 5 -5.98 32.74 16.32
C ASP A 5 -6.37 31.74 15.21
N SER A 6 -7.29 30.81 15.49
CA SER A 6 -7.80 29.86 14.48
C SER A 6 -8.60 30.55 13.38
N GLY A 7 -9.32 31.65 13.71
CA GLY A 7 -10.03 32.47 12.73
C GLY A 7 -9.08 33.16 11.74
N ASN A 8 -7.98 33.73 12.24
CA ASN A 8 -6.95 34.37 11.43
C ASN A 8 -6.23 33.37 10.52
N LEU A 9 -5.90 32.18 11.04
CA LEU A 9 -5.32 31.10 10.24
C LEU A 9 -6.26 30.70 9.09
N LEU A 10 -7.54 30.45 9.37
CA LEU A 10 -8.53 30.09 8.34
C LEU A 10 -8.69 31.17 7.26
N ALA A 11 -8.60 32.47 7.64
CA ALA A 11 -8.63 33.58 6.68
C ALA A 11 -7.40 33.53 5.76
N CYS A 12 -6.20 33.41 6.33
CA CYS A 12 -4.95 33.27 5.58
C CYS A 12 -4.96 32.05 4.64
N LEU A 13 -5.44 30.90 5.10
CA LEU A 13 -5.55 29.70 4.27
C LEU A 13 -6.53 29.88 3.10
N ARG A 14 -7.66 30.60 3.32
CA ARG A 14 -8.61 30.92 2.24
C ARG A 14 -8.05 31.90 1.21
N GLU A 15 -7.25 32.85 1.65
CA GLU A 15 -6.52 33.77 0.76
C GLU A 15 -5.51 33.00 -0.09
N THR A 16 -4.78 32.06 0.51
CA THR A 16 -3.71 31.29 -0.15
C THR A 16 -4.27 30.33 -1.23
N VAL A 17 -5.29 29.51 -0.91
CA VAL A 17 -5.76 28.43 -1.82
C VAL A 17 -7.15 28.67 -2.40
N GLY A 18 -7.78 29.81 -2.06
CA GLY A 18 -9.16 30.11 -2.40
C GLY A 18 -10.18 29.48 -1.41
N ALA A 19 -11.25 30.21 -1.09
CA ALA A 19 -12.25 29.84 -0.09
C ALA A 19 -12.94 28.48 -0.37
N ALA A 20 -13.11 28.10 -1.64
CA ALA A 20 -13.69 26.82 -2.05
C ALA A 20 -12.82 25.61 -1.71
N HIS A 21 -11.53 25.83 -1.42
CA HIS A 21 -10.54 24.81 -1.16
C HIS A 21 -10.14 24.68 0.33
N VAL A 22 -10.76 25.48 1.19
CA VAL A 22 -10.69 25.34 2.65
C VAL A 22 -12.02 24.81 3.16
N LEU A 23 -12.06 23.56 3.54
CA LEU A 23 -13.25 22.88 4.01
C LEU A 23 -13.27 22.88 5.54
N THR A 24 -14.36 23.36 6.13
CA THR A 24 -14.57 23.36 7.57
C THR A 24 -15.92 22.71 7.88
N GLY A 25 -16.13 22.29 9.13
CA GLY A 25 -17.36 21.64 9.62
C GLY A 25 -17.46 20.16 9.22
N ASP A 26 -18.13 19.40 10.07
CA ASP A 26 -18.15 17.92 10.03
C ASP A 26 -18.60 17.34 8.69
N GLY A 27 -19.69 17.85 8.12
CA GLY A 27 -20.24 17.31 6.88
C GLY A 27 -19.29 17.41 5.68
N ARG A 28 -18.48 18.48 5.62
CA ARG A 28 -17.53 18.72 4.51
C ARG A 28 -16.19 18.03 4.70
N THR A 29 -15.75 17.82 5.96
CA THR A 29 -14.45 17.26 6.31
C THR A 29 -14.49 15.75 6.50
N ARG A 30 -15.65 15.16 6.81
CA ARG A 30 -15.81 13.75 7.21
C ARG A 30 -15.07 12.75 6.31
N ARG A 31 -15.19 12.89 4.98
CA ARG A 31 -14.55 11.96 4.03
C ARG A 31 -13.02 12.00 4.05
N PHE A 32 -12.42 13.07 4.59
CA PHE A 32 -10.97 13.24 4.69
C PHE A 32 -10.45 12.82 6.08
N ARG A 33 -11.21 13.11 7.14
CA ARG A 33 -10.81 12.83 8.50
C ARG A 33 -11.14 11.41 8.98
N LYS A 34 -11.82 10.62 8.13
CA LYS A 34 -12.11 9.20 8.39
C LYS A 34 -11.23 8.33 7.50
N GLY A 35 -10.54 7.37 8.12
CA GLY A 35 -9.69 6.41 7.42
C GLY A 35 -10.52 5.41 6.60
N TYR A 36 -9.86 4.73 5.70
CA TYR A 36 -10.49 3.74 4.82
C TYR A 36 -11.07 2.57 5.64
N ARG A 37 -10.37 2.09 6.63
CA ARG A 37 -10.76 0.98 7.50
C ARG A 37 -11.00 1.40 8.94
N CYS A 38 -10.12 2.17 9.52
CA CYS A 38 -10.14 2.62 10.90
C CYS A 38 -9.64 4.06 10.99
N GLY A 39 -9.66 4.65 12.17
CA GLY A 39 -9.20 6.00 12.47
C GLY A 39 -10.22 7.07 12.05
N GLU A 40 -10.57 7.91 12.98
CA GLU A 40 -11.37 9.13 12.79
C GLU A 40 -11.02 10.09 13.92
N GLY A 41 -10.97 11.40 13.64
CA GLY A 41 -10.77 12.43 14.65
C GLY A 41 -11.16 13.81 14.13
N ALA A 42 -11.14 14.81 15.00
CA ALA A 42 -11.48 16.17 14.66
C ALA A 42 -10.36 16.84 13.85
N VAL A 43 -10.73 17.74 12.95
CA VAL A 43 -9.82 18.63 12.22
C VAL A 43 -10.36 20.06 12.22
N LEU A 44 -9.48 21.05 12.35
CA LEU A 44 -9.83 22.47 12.18
C LEU A 44 -10.30 22.74 10.75
N ALA A 45 -9.54 22.24 9.79
CA ALA A 45 -9.84 22.38 8.36
C ALA A 45 -9.20 21.28 7.52
N VAL A 46 -9.77 21.08 6.33
CA VAL A 46 -9.12 20.37 5.21
C VAL A 46 -8.76 21.40 4.15
N VAL A 47 -7.47 21.52 3.85
CA VAL A 47 -6.93 22.46 2.86
C VAL A 47 -6.50 21.73 1.61
N ARG A 48 -6.83 22.25 0.42
CA ARG A 48 -6.62 21.61 -0.86
C ARG A 48 -5.83 22.50 -1.81
N PRO A 49 -4.50 22.60 -1.64
CA PRO A 49 -3.66 23.42 -2.52
C PRO A 49 -3.71 22.93 -3.96
N GLY A 50 -3.64 23.84 -4.92
CA GLY A 50 -3.64 23.56 -6.36
C GLY A 50 -2.26 23.73 -7.00
N THR A 51 -1.31 24.34 -6.29
CA THR A 51 0.09 24.50 -6.72
C THR A 51 1.04 24.11 -5.61
N LEU A 52 2.29 23.76 -5.97
CA LEU A 52 3.34 23.47 -4.99
C LEU A 52 3.66 24.69 -4.13
N LEU A 53 3.58 25.89 -4.72
CA LEU A 53 3.78 27.15 -3.99
C LEU A 53 2.63 27.41 -3.00
N GLU A 54 1.38 27.14 -3.37
CA GLU A 54 0.27 27.18 -2.41
C GLU A 54 0.48 26.20 -1.26
N LEU A 55 0.94 24.96 -1.56
CA LEU A 55 1.26 23.98 -0.53
C LEU A 55 2.32 24.51 0.45
N TRP A 56 3.40 25.10 -0.07
CA TRP A 56 4.45 25.68 0.75
C TRP A 56 3.93 26.79 1.68
N ARG A 57 3.15 27.73 1.14
CA ARG A 57 2.54 28.82 1.91
C ARG A 57 1.55 28.31 2.98
N VAL A 58 0.78 27.29 2.66
CA VAL A 58 -0.10 26.60 3.62
C VAL A 58 0.71 26.02 4.78
N LEU A 59 1.83 25.32 4.49
CA LEU A 59 2.68 24.78 5.54
C LEU A 59 3.27 25.87 6.43
N GLN A 60 3.78 26.95 5.84
CA GLN A 60 4.31 28.11 6.58
C GLN A 60 3.25 28.69 7.53
N ALA A 61 2.02 28.90 7.06
CA ALA A 61 0.94 29.45 7.87
C ALA A 61 0.53 28.50 9.01
N VAL A 62 0.43 27.20 8.74
CA VAL A 62 0.01 26.18 9.73
C VAL A 62 1.08 25.98 10.79
N VAL A 63 2.36 25.92 10.40
CA VAL A 63 3.51 25.81 11.31
C VAL A 63 3.64 27.06 12.18
N ALA A 64 3.55 28.26 11.60
CA ALA A 64 3.60 29.51 12.33
C ALA A 64 2.46 29.65 13.37
N ALA A 65 1.28 29.11 13.05
CA ALA A 65 0.15 29.03 14.00
C ALA A 65 0.29 27.89 15.04
N GLY A 66 1.39 27.13 15.01
CA GLY A 66 1.64 26.02 15.94
C GLY A 66 0.63 24.87 15.82
N ARG A 67 0.05 24.65 14.65
CA ARG A 67 -0.94 23.58 14.42
C ARG A 67 -0.27 22.31 13.88
N ILE A 68 -0.99 21.19 13.99
CA ILE A 68 -0.58 19.91 13.42
C ILE A 68 -0.91 19.87 11.93
N VAL A 69 0.02 19.34 11.13
CA VAL A 69 -0.19 19.03 9.70
C VAL A 69 -0.33 17.54 9.51
N ILE A 70 -1.40 17.10 8.83
CA ILE A 70 -1.53 15.74 8.32
C ILE A 70 -1.63 15.80 6.80
N MET A 71 -0.63 15.22 6.11
CA MET A 71 -0.62 15.13 4.65
C MET A 71 -1.48 13.97 4.19
N GLN A 72 -2.34 14.19 3.20
CA GLN A 72 -3.22 13.15 2.68
C GLN A 72 -3.32 13.22 1.17
N ALA A 73 -3.08 12.09 0.49
CA ALA A 73 -3.40 11.91 -0.92
C ALA A 73 -4.75 11.18 -1.06
N ALA A 74 -4.77 9.94 -1.56
CA ALA A 74 -6.01 9.19 -1.84
C ALA A 74 -6.67 8.55 -0.60
N ASN A 75 -6.02 8.57 0.57
CA ASN A 75 -6.51 7.97 1.82
C ASN A 75 -6.90 6.47 1.68
N THR A 76 -6.07 5.71 0.96
CA THR A 76 -6.30 4.29 0.68
C THR A 76 -5.61 3.36 1.69
N GLY A 77 -4.84 3.89 2.62
CA GLY A 77 -4.09 3.12 3.61
C GLY A 77 -5.02 2.41 4.61
N LEU A 78 -4.69 1.16 4.92
CA LEU A 78 -5.51 0.30 5.80
C LEU A 78 -5.30 0.58 7.30
N THR A 79 -4.22 1.28 7.65
CA THR A 79 -3.76 1.52 9.04
C THR A 79 -4.00 2.94 9.53
N SER A 80 -4.78 3.74 8.77
CA SER A 80 -5.11 5.13 9.08
C SER A 80 -3.92 6.09 9.15
N GLY A 81 -2.87 5.82 8.36
CA GLY A 81 -1.63 6.58 8.36
C GLY A 81 -1.73 8.03 7.83
N SER A 82 -2.88 8.44 7.29
CA SER A 82 -3.12 9.79 6.73
C SER A 82 -4.39 10.46 7.26
N THR A 83 -4.86 10.04 8.43
CA THR A 83 -6.01 10.62 9.13
C THR A 83 -5.68 10.83 10.61
N PRO A 84 -6.38 11.71 11.32
CA PRO A 84 -6.32 11.71 12.77
C PRO A 84 -6.88 10.40 13.34
N ASP A 85 -6.51 10.10 14.58
CA ASP A 85 -7.00 8.96 15.34
C ASP A 85 -7.37 9.41 16.75
N GLY A 86 -8.67 9.57 17.00
CA GLY A 86 -9.19 10.19 18.23
C GLY A 86 -9.00 11.70 18.28
N ASP A 87 -9.33 12.28 19.44
CA ASP A 87 -9.36 13.73 19.67
C ASP A 87 -8.42 14.16 20.81
N ASP A 88 -7.45 13.31 21.18
CA ASP A 88 -6.52 13.49 22.30
C ASP A 88 -5.20 14.20 21.91
N TYR A 89 -5.19 14.87 20.75
CA TYR A 89 -4.09 15.72 20.33
C TYR A 89 -4.02 17.00 21.16
N ASP A 90 -2.83 17.51 21.42
CA ASP A 90 -2.63 18.76 22.17
C ASP A 90 -2.84 20.02 21.35
N ARG A 91 -2.99 19.90 20.04
CA ARG A 91 -3.13 20.99 19.07
C ARG A 91 -4.18 20.65 18.03
N GLU A 92 -4.80 21.69 17.44
CA GLU A 92 -5.72 21.53 16.32
C GLU A 92 -4.99 21.02 15.06
N ILE A 93 -5.68 20.22 14.28
CA ILE A 93 -5.16 19.55 13.08
C ILE A 93 -5.64 20.28 11.83
N VAL A 94 -4.72 20.62 10.93
CA VAL A 94 -4.99 20.98 9.54
C VAL A 94 -4.61 19.80 8.64
N LEU A 95 -5.61 19.20 7.98
CA LEU A 95 -5.39 18.13 7.02
C LEU A 95 -5.17 18.75 5.64
N VAL A 96 -4.04 18.41 4.99
CA VAL A 96 -3.67 18.94 3.67
C VAL A 96 -3.83 17.86 2.61
N SER A 97 -4.82 18.04 1.74
CA SER A 97 -5.10 17.10 0.65
C SER A 97 -4.31 17.46 -0.60
N THR A 98 -3.49 16.53 -1.08
CA THR A 98 -2.59 16.73 -2.22
C THR A 98 -3.20 16.35 -3.57
N LEU A 99 -4.45 15.90 -3.62
CA LEU A 99 -5.09 15.36 -4.83
C LEU A 99 -5.14 16.33 -6.03
N ARG A 100 -5.04 17.62 -5.81
CA ARG A 100 -4.98 18.64 -6.87
C ARG A 100 -3.57 18.84 -7.45
N LEU A 101 -2.55 18.31 -6.78
CA LEU A 101 -1.14 18.43 -7.17
C LEU A 101 -0.70 17.22 -8.01
N ALA A 102 -1.53 16.79 -8.95
CA ALA A 102 -1.23 15.67 -9.83
C ALA A 102 -0.22 16.09 -10.90
N GLY A 103 0.82 15.27 -11.08
CA GLY A 103 1.82 15.47 -12.12
C GLY A 103 2.82 14.32 -12.17
N VAL A 104 3.13 13.87 -13.39
CA VAL A 104 4.17 12.89 -13.69
C VAL A 104 5.03 13.49 -14.79
N GLN A 105 6.31 13.68 -14.52
CA GLN A 105 7.28 14.24 -15.47
C GLN A 105 8.29 13.15 -15.83
N LEU A 106 8.34 12.80 -17.10
CA LEU A 106 9.28 11.81 -17.62
C LEU A 106 10.64 12.46 -17.84
N ILE A 107 11.70 11.84 -17.37
CA ILE A 107 13.08 12.26 -17.58
C ILE A 107 13.91 11.10 -18.13
N ASP A 108 15.02 11.39 -18.79
CA ASP A 108 15.91 10.38 -19.38
C ASP A 108 15.16 9.39 -20.30
N ASP A 109 14.39 9.88 -21.24
CA ASP A 109 13.55 9.06 -22.12
C ASP A 109 12.64 8.08 -21.37
N GLY A 110 12.14 8.52 -20.22
CA GLY A 110 11.29 7.75 -19.34
C GLY A 110 12.00 6.70 -18.49
N ARG A 111 13.34 6.65 -18.47
CA ARG A 111 14.09 5.77 -17.56
C ARG A 111 13.92 6.14 -16.11
N GLN A 112 13.63 7.42 -15.86
CA GLN A 112 13.21 7.91 -14.56
C GLN A 112 11.99 8.82 -14.69
N VAL A 113 11.32 9.03 -13.56
CA VAL A 113 10.15 9.90 -13.45
C VAL A 113 10.26 10.78 -12.21
N VAL A 114 9.73 11.98 -12.30
CA VAL A 114 9.44 12.84 -11.15
C VAL A 114 7.93 12.85 -10.94
N CYS A 115 7.49 12.45 -9.75
CA CYS A 115 6.07 12.40 -9.37
C CYS A 115 5.76 13.47 -8.33
N LEU A 116 4.71 14.27 -8.59
CA LEU A 116 4.17 15.26 -7.66
C LEU A 116 3.23 14.63 -6.63
N PRO A 117 2.87 15.33 -5.53
CA PRO A 117 2.22 14.71 -4.37
C PRO A 117 0.88 14.02 -4.62
N GLY A 118 0.13 14.45 -5.61
CA GLY A 118 -1.15 13.88 -6.02
C GLY A 118 -1.06 12.91 -7.21
N ALA A 119 0.15 12.61 -7.72
CA ALA A 119 0.34 11.65 -8.80
C ALA A 119 -0.12 10.26 -8.36
N THR A 120 -1.03 9.64 -9.12
CA THR A 120 -1.50 8.27 -8.85
C THR A 120 -0.64 7.24 -9.57
N LEU A 121 -0.62 6.02 -9.05
CA LEU A 121 0.04 4.89 -9.72
C LEU A 121 -0.58 4.62 -11.09
N ASP A 122 -1.91 4.70 -11.23
CA ASP A 122 -2.59 4.56 -12.52
C ASP A 122 -2.14 5.62 -13.54
N ALA A 123 -1.96 6.88 -13.11
CA ALA A 123 -1.44 7.93 -14.00
C ALA A 123 0.01 7.65 -14.42
N LEU A 124 0.83 7.15 -13.51
CA LEU A 124 2.21 6.77 -13.79
C LEU A 124 2.27 5.60 -14.77
N GLU A 125 1.50 4.55 -14.54
CA GLU A 125 1.41 3.39 -15.45
C GLU A 125 1.00 3.81 -16.86
N LYS A 126 0.00 4.69 -16.98
CA LYS A 126 -0.46 5.23 -18.27
C LYS A 126 0.59 6.10 -18.97
N ALA A 127 1.36 6.88 -18.22
CA ALA A 127 2.45 7.70 -18.79
C ALA A 127 3.61 6.84 -19.31
N LEU A 128 3.89 5.70 -18.68
CA LEU A 128 4.99 4.79 -19.04
C LEU A 128 4.61 3.80 -20.13
N ALA A 129 3.35 3.42 -20.25
CA ALA A 129 2.88 2.40 -21.21
C ALA A 129 3.27 2.65 -22.67
N PRO A 130 3.17 3.89 -23.23
CA PRO A 130 3.60 4.17 -24.60
C PRO A 130 5.10 3.98 -24.84
N LEU A 131 5.92 4.03 -23.79
CA LEU A 131 7.36 3.84 -23.83
C LEU A 131 7.77 2.38 -23.62
N GLY A 132 6.81 1.45 -23.51
CA GLY A 132 7.09 0.06 -23.15
C GLY A 132 7.76 -0.08 -21.78
N ARG A 133 7.42 0.81 -20.84
CA ARG A 133 8.01 0.84 -19.51
C ARG A 133 6.94 0.65 -18.43
N GLU A 134 7.38 0.32 -17.23
CA GLU A 134 6.53 0.13 -16.05
C GLU A 134 7.16 0.77 -14.80
N PRO A 135 6.36 1.12 -13.79
CA PRO A 135 6.87 1.74 -12.57
C PRO A 135 7.70 0.78 -11.73
N HIS A 136 8.45 1.35 -10.77
CA HIS A 136 9.27 0.61 -9.82
C HIS A 136 8.47 -0.46 -9.06
N SER A 137 7.28 -0.12 -8.58
CA SER A 137 6.41 -1.07 -7.89
C SER A 137 5.02 -1.09 -8.53
N VAL A 138 4.47 -2.29 -8.68
CA VAL A 138 3.09 -2.51 -9.08
C VAL A 138 2.37 -3.01 -7.84
N ILE A 139 1.65 -2.11 -7.18
CA ILE A 139 0.86 -2.44 -5.98
C ILE A 139 -0.63 -2.52 -6.35
N GLY A 140 -1.34 -3.49 -5.78
CA GLY A 140 -2.76 -3.70 -6.06
C GLY A 140 -3.65 -2.48 -5.78
N SER A 141 -3.19 -1.56 -4.92
CA SER A 141 -3.90 -0.31 -4.62
C SER A 141 -3.89 0.73 -5.77
N SER A 142 -3.19 0.49 -6.89
CA SER A 142 -3.30 1.36 -8.08
C SER A 142 -4.75 1.49 -8.56
N CYS A 143 -5.50 0.41 -8.52
CA CYS A 143 -6.92 0.37 -8.93
C CYS A 143 -7.89 1.14 -7.99
N ILE A 144 -7.46 1.50 -6.79
CA ILE A 144 -8.26 2.32 -5.85
C ILE A 144 -7.74 3.76 -5.74
N GLY A 145 -6.82 4.14 -6.62
CA GLY A 145 -6.32 5.51 -6.74
C GLY A 145 -5.14 5.85 -5.82
N ALA A 146 -4.40 4.86 -5.32
CA ALA A 146 -3.23 5.11 -4.48
C ALA A 146 -2.21 6.02 -5.16
N SER A 147 -1.58 6.90 -4.39
CA SER A 147 -0.56 7.83 -4.88
C SER A 147 0.83 7.20 -4.85
N VAL A 148 1.69 7.65 -5.78
CA VAL A 148 3.10 7.27 -5.84
C VAL A 148 3.83 7.66 -4.56
N LEU A 149 3.66 8.91 -4.11
CA LEU A 149 4.30 9.41 -2.89
C LEU A 149 3.81 8.66 -1.65
N GLY A 150 2.51 8.33 -1.58
CA GLY A 150 1.99 7.50 -0.51
C GLY A 150 2.68 6.14 -0.45
N GLY A 151 2.96 5.54 -1.60
CA GLY A 151 3.73 4.30 -1.69
C GLY A 151 5.14 4.44 -1.14
N VAL A 152 5.87 5.50 -1.52
CA VAL A 152 7.24 5.78 -1.05
C VAL A 152 7.26 6.09 0.45
N CYS A 153 6.40 7.00 0.91
CA CYS A 153 6.35 7.39 2.32
C CYS A 153 5.97 6.23 3.27
N ASN A 154 5.37 5.17 2.74
CA ASN A 154 4.93 4.02 3.53
C ASN A 154 5.71 2.72 3.19
N ASN A 155 6.81 2.80 2.45
CA ASN A 155 7.59 1.64 2.01
C ASN A 155 6.72 0.53 1.41
N SER A 156 5.70 0.93 0.62
CA SER A 156 4.76 -0.02 0.02
C SER A 156 5.51 -1.00 -0.89
N GLY A 157 5.26 -2.28 -0.66
CA GLY A 157 5.81 -3.35 -1.48
C GLY A 157 4.99 -3.59 -2.74
N GLY A 158 4.88 -4.83 -3.16
CA GLY A 158 4.09 -5.28 -4.30
C GLY A 158 4.52 -6.67 -4.74
N ALA A 159 3.91 -7.16 -5.81
CA ALA A 159 4.11 -8.52 -6.28
C ALA A 159 5.49 -8.80 -6.90
N LEU A 160 6.29 -7.75 -7.19
CA LEU A 160 7.50 -7.88 -7.99
C LEU A 160 8.69 -8.41 -7.17
N VAL A 161 9.19 -9.58 -7.55
CA VAL A 161 10.28 -10.29 -6.85
C VAL A 161 11.64 -9.62 -7.08
N ARG A 162 11.84 -8.98 -8.24
CA ARG A 162 13.12 -8.34 -8.59
C ARG A 162 13.32 -6.97 -7.98
N ARG A 163 12.25 -6.37 -7.46
CA ARG A 163 12.23 -5.00 -6.97
C ARG A 163 11.74 -4.99 -5.53
N GLY A 164 12.41 -4.21 -4.69
CA GLY A 164 12.01 -4.04 -3.30
C GLY A 164 10.77 -3.16 -3.13
N PRO A 165 10.56 -2.63 -1.93
CA PRO A 165 9.50 -1.66 -1.67
C PRO A 165 9.72 -0.38 -2.50
N ALA A 166 8.68 0.44 -2.62
CA ALA A 166 8.78 1.77 -3.21
C ALA A 166 9.78 2.60 -2.39
N TYR A 167 10.93 2.90 -2.99
CA TYR A 167 12.08 3.50 -2.31
C TYR A 167 12.79 4.47 -3.23
N THR A 168 13.25 5.59 -2.67
CA THR A 168 14.14 6.53 -3.33
C THR A 168 14.91 7.35 -2.30
N GLN A 169 16.11 7.77 -2.66
CA GLN A 169 16.91 8.77 -1.94
C GLN A 169 16.78 10.16 -2.59
N LEU A 170 15.99 10.27 -3.66
CA LEU A 170 15.83 11.48 -4.44
C LEU A 170 14.44 12.07 -4.21
N ALA A 171 14.37 13.09 -3.34
CA ALA A 171 13.12 13.73 -2.97
C ALA A 171 13.29 15.25 -2.78
N LEU A 172 12.21 15.99 -2.98
CA LEU A 172 12.02 17.37 -2.53
C LEU A 172 11.00 17.34 -1.39
N PHE A 173 11.36 17.88 -0.24
CA PHE A 173 10.48 17.83 0.94
C PHE A 173 10.66 19.05 1.83
N ALA A 174 9.62 19.35 2.61
CA ALA A 174 9.73 20.29 3.72
C ALA A 174 9.91 19.54 5.03
N GLN A 175 10.85 20.03 5.83
CA GLN A 175 11.18 19.52 7.16
C GLN A 175 11.12 20.66 8.19
N LEU A 176 10.57 20.36 9.36
CA LEU A 176 10.55 21.28 10.49
C LEU A 176 11.69 20.92 11.46
N GLY A 177 12.65 21.83 11.59
CA GLY A 177 13.80 21.65 12.47
C GLY A 177 13.43 21.77 13.95
N GLU A 178 14.35 21.37 14.83
CA GLU A 178 14.21 21.52 16.28
C GLU A 178 14.11 23.00 16.70
N ASP A 179 14.73 23.88 15.93
CA ASP A 179 14.65 25.34 16.05
C ASP A 179 13.28 25.93 15.66
N GLY A 180 12.37 25.11 15.16
CA GLY A 180 11.04 25.53 14.70
C GLY A 180 11.06 26.16 13.30
N GLU A 181 12.19 26.14 12.58
CA GLU A 181 12.28 26.64 11.22
C GLU A 181 11.85 25.59 10.20
N LEU A 182 10.91 25.98 9.31
CA LEU A 182 10.47 25.14 8.20
C LEU A 182 11.40 25.35 7.00
N ARG A 183 12.11 24.30 6.59
CA ARG A 183 13.07 24.35 5.48
C ARG A 183 12.58 23.49 4.32
N LEU A 184 12.73 24.01 3.10
CA LEU A 184 12.56 23.21 1.88
C LEU A 184 13.92 22.62 1.50
N VAL A 185 13.99 21.28 1.46
CA VAL A 185 15.22 20.52 1.18
C VAL A 185 15.10 19.90 -0.21
N ASN A 186 16.03 20.27 -1.10
CA ASN A 186 16.07 19.74 -2.46
C ASN A 186 17.16 18.66 -2.60
N HIS A 187 16.77 17.42 -2.43
CA HIS A 187 17.60 16.25 -2.73
C HIS A 187 17.08 15.49 -3.96
N LEU A 188 16.27 16.14 -4.79
CA LEU A 188 15.70 15.52 -6.01
C LEU A 188 16.77 15.23 -7.08
N GLY A 189 17.96 15.81 -6.94
CA GLY A 189 19.02 15.73 -7.95
C GLY A 189 18.66 16.51 -9.22
N ILE A 190 17.95 17.63 -9.08
CA ILE A 190 17.60 18.56 -10.16
C ILE A 190 17.89 19.98 -9.68
N ALA A 191 18.66 20.74 -10.45
CA ALA A 191 18.99 22.13 -10.16
C ALA A 191 17.80 23.04 -10.50
N LEU A 192 17.00 23.38 -9.48
CA LEU A 192 15.75 24.14 -9.63
C LEU A 192 15.86 25.60 -9.18
N GLY A 193 17.01 26.04 -8.63
CA GLY A 193 17.26 27.37 -8.09
C GLY A 193 17.50 27.36 -6.58
N ASP A 194 17.62 28.57 -5.99
CA ASP A 194 18.12 28.77 -4.63
C ASP A 194 17.04 29.22 -3.64
N THR A 195 15.83 29.57 -4.10
CA THR A 195 14.73 29.99 -3.23
C THR A 195 13.57 28.97 -3.33
N PRO A 196 12.83 28.74 -2.23
CA PRO A 196 11.69 27.84 -2.24
C PRO A 196 10.69 28.14 -3.35
N GLU A 197 10.37 29.41 -3.57
CA GLU A 197 9.42 29.85 -4.60
C GLU A 197 9.89 29.42 -5.99
N ARG A 198 11.13 29.72 -6.34
CA ARG A 198 11.71 29.39 -7.65
C ARG A 198 11.81 27.88 -7.86
N ILE A 199 12.23 27.13 -6.84
CA ILE A 199 12.31 25.66 -6.86
C ILE A 199 10.93 25.07 -7.17
N LEU A 200 9.91 25.52 -6.46
CA LEU A 200 8.56 24.95 -6.56
C LEU A 200 7.86 25.32 -7.88
N GLU A 201 8.05 26.56 -8.35
CA GLU A 201 7.49 27.03 -9.62
C GLU A 201 8.12 26.29 -10.81
N ARG A 202 9.45 26.19 -10.85
CA ARG A 202 10.16 25.46 -11.91
C ARG A 202 9.81 23.98 -11.90
N LEU A 203 9.79 23.35 -10.73
CA LEU A 203 9.42 21.95 -10.61
C LEU A 203 7.99 21.70 -11.10
N GLN A 204 7.04 22.53 -10.69
CA GLN A 204 5.64 22.36 -11.10
C GLN A 204 5.45 22.54 -12.61
N ALA A 205 6.14 23.49 -13.20
CA ALA A 205 6.12 23.74 -14.64
C ALA A 205 6.89 22.67 -15.47
N GLY A 206 7.76 21.86 -14.82
CA GLY A 206 8.71 21.00 -15.52
C GLY A 206 9.79 21.81 -16.26
N ASP A 207 10.08 23.02 -15.79
CA ASP A 207 11.04 23.96 -16.38
C ASP A 207 12.46 23.65 -15.93
N TYR A 208 13.01 22.56 -16.44
CA TYR A 208 14.41 22.17 -16.27
C TYR A 208 14.87 21.31 -17.45
N ALA A 209 16.13 21.49 -17.84
CA ALA A 209 16.75 20.77 -18.94
C ALA A 209 17.46 19.50 -18.45
N ALA A 210 17.87 18.62 -19.38
CA ALA A 210 18.66 17.44 -19.04
C ALA A 210 19.99 17.80 -18.34
N THR A 211 20.56 18.97 -18.63
CA THR A 211 21.77 19.49 -17.97
C THR A 211 21.57 19.91 -16.52
N ASP A 212 20.32 20.14 -16.11
CA ASP A 212 19.98 20.45 -14.71
C ASP A 212 19.85 19.20 -13.84
N ILE A 213 19.86 18.00 -14.46
CA ILE A 213 19.65 16.73 -13.79
C ILE A 213 21.01 16.13 -13.41
N ASP A 214 21.18 15.91 -12.10
CA ASP A 214 22.33 15.17 -11.57
C ASP A 214 22.08 13.66 -11.65
N HIS A 215 23.06 12.95 -12.18
CA HIS A 215 23.06 11.49 -12.31
C HIS A 215 24.06 10.83 -11.34
N ASP A 216 24.17 11.34 -10.10
CA ASP A 216 25.02 10.77 -9.07
C ASP A 216 24.67 9.27 -8.85
N PRO A 217 25.58 8.34 -9.20
CA PRO A 217 25.33 6.91 -9.07
C PRO A 217 25.28 6.43 -7.62
N SER A 218 25.78 7.25 -6.67
CA SER A 218 25.72 6.92 -5.23
C SER A 218 24.32 7.05 -4.67
N LYS A 219 23.45 7.84 -5.31
CA LYS A 219 22.06 8.05 -4.90
C LYS A 219 21.12 7.10 -5.65
N ALA A 220 20.28 6.42 -4.90
CA ALA A 220 19.38 5.41 -5.44
C ALA A 220 17.98 5.99 -5.66
N ALA A 221 17.45 5.81 -6.86
CA ALA A 221 16.05 6.09 -7.23
C ALA A 221 15.17 4.83 -7.15
N SER A 222 15.70 3.72 -6.61
CA SER A 222 15.03 2.43 -6.38
C SER A 222 15.84 1.58 -5.40
N ALA A 223 15.24 0.49 -4.89
CA ALA A 223 15.93 -0.48 -4.02
C ALA A 223 16.83 -1.41 -4.86
N ARG A 224 18.03 -0.95 -5.23
CA ARG A 224 18.94 -1.59 -6.20
C ARG A 224 19.54 -2.93 -5.75
N ASP A 225 19.56 -3.23 -4.45
CA ASP A 225 20.17 -4.43 -3.86
C ASP A 225 19.15 -5.50 -3.46
N TYR A 226 17.88 -5.30 -3.77
CA TYR A 226 16.81 -6.17 -3.32
C TYR A 226 16.88 -7.57 -3.92
N ASP A 227 17.35 -7.71 -5.16
CA ASP A 227 17.55 -9.01 -5.80
C ASP A 227 18.52 -9.90 -5.00
N ARG A 228 19.61 -9.34 -4.49
CA ARG A 228 20.55 -10.03 -3.61
C ARG A 228 19.88 -10.42 -2.28
N GLN A 229 19.08 -9.51 -1.73
CA GLN A 229 18.38 -9.73 -0.47
C GLN A 229 17.36 -10.87 -0.57
N VAL A 230 16.54 -10.90 -1.63
CA VAL A 230 15.50 -11.94 -1.79
C VAL A 230 16.09 -13.32 -2.09
N ARG A 231 17.27 -13.37 -2.75
CA ARG A 231 18.00 -14.61 -3.04
C ARG A 231 18.61 -15.29 -1.82
N ALA A 232 18.86 -14.56 -0.75
CA ALA A 232 19.44 -15.09 0.47
C ALA A 232 18.38 -15.89 1.27
N VAL A 233 17.93 -17.02 0.70
CA VAL A 233 16.78 -17.82 1.18
C VAL A 233 16.98 -18.46 2.56
N ASP A 234 18.21 -18.49 3.07
CA ASP A 234 18.57 -19.03 4.39
C ASP A 234 18.83 -17.93 5.45
N ALA A 235 18.55 -16.67 5.12
CA ALA A 235 18.75 -15.58 6.06
C ALA A 235 17.63 -15.58 7.13
N PRO A 236 17.99 -15.34 8.42
CA PRO A 236 17.04 -15.37 9.54
C PRO A 236 16.26 -14.06 9.69
N THR A 237 16.05 -13.34 8.59
CA THR A 237 15.30 -12.08 8.55
C THR A 237 14.36 -12.07 7.34
N PRO A 238 13.27 -11.32 7.36
CA PRO A 238 12.43 -11.11 6.18
C PRO A 238 13.18 -10.47 5.01
N ALA A 239 12.70 -10.68 3.79
CA ALA A 239 13.28 -10.06 2.60
C ALA A 239 12.95 -8.58 2.50
N ARG A 240 11.79 -8.17 2.99
CA ARG A 240 11.33 -6.78 3.11
C ARG A 240 10.27 -6.66 4.19
N TYR A 241 10.22 -5.53 4.84
CA TYR A 241 9.21 -5.16 5.83
C TYR A 241 9.27 -3.66 6.10
N ASN A 242 8.21 -3.11 6.69
CA ASN A 242 8.04 -1.67 6.85
C ASN A 242 9.15 -1.02 7.69
N ALA A 243 9.57 -1.68 8.77
CA ALA A 243 10.57 -1.14 9.70
C ALA A 243 12.02 -1.45 9.32
N ASP A 244 12.29 -1.90 8.09
CA ASP A 244 13.65 -2.16 7.60
C ASP A 244 14.47 -0.86 7.56
N SER A 245 15.39 -0.71 8.50
CA SER A 245 16.23 0.49 8.63
C SER A 245 17.06 0.80 7.38
N SER A 246 17.37 -0.21 6.56
CA SER A 246 18.06 -0.02 5.28
C SER A 246 17.20 0.64 4.20
N ARG A 247 15.90 0.75 4.44
CA ARG A 247 14.89 1.36 3.54
C ARG A 247 14.25 2.62 4.13
N LEU A 248 14.77 3.11 5.26
CA LEU A 248 14.36 4.38 5.86
C LEU A 248 15.32 5.48 5.42
N HIS A 249 14.83 6.40 4.59
CA HIS A 249 15.63 7.53 4.12
C HIS A 249 14.72 8.70 3.72
N GLU A 250 14.77 9.78 4.49
CA GLU A 250 13.98 11.00 4.21
C GLU A 250 12.52 10.69 3.86
N ALA A 251 12.11 10.89 2.57
CA ALA A 251 10.75 10.60 2.10
C ALA A 251 10.38 9.12 2.25
N SER A 252 11.34 8.20 2.00
CA SER A 252 11.10 6.76 2.05
C SER A 252 10.86 6.29 3.48
N GLY A 253 9.66 5.79 3.74
CA GLY A 253 9.22 5.34 5.07
C GLY A 253 8.91 6.46 6.06
N SER A 254 8.80 7.72 5.60
CA SER A 254 8.57 8.88 6.48
C SER A 254 7.21 8.89 7.17
N ALA A 255 6.24 8.15 6.69
CA ALA A 255 4.89 8.05 7.25
C ALA A 255 4.21 9.42 7.48
N GLY A 256 4.53 10.41 6.65
CA GLY A 256 3.99 11.77 6.77
C GLY A 256 4.70 12.65 7.81
N ARG A 257 5.87 12.23 8.34
CA ARG A 257 6.73 13.05 9.22
C ARG A 257 7.49 14.15 8.48
N LEU A 258 7.43 14.12 7.16
CA LEU A 258 7.85 15.16 6.24
C LEU A 258 6.69 15.53 5.32
N CYS A 259 6.67 16.76 4.82
CA CYS A 259 5.82 17.10 3.69
C CYS A 259 6.62 16.92 2.39
N VAL A 260 6.34 15.84 1.65
CA VAL A 260 7.04 15.53 0.40
C VAL A 260 6.37 16.23 -0.76
N PHE A 261 7.14 17.02 -1.54
CA PHE A 261 6.70 17.78 -2.70
C PHE A 261 6.94 17.05 -4.01
N ALA A 262 7.96 16.22 -4.08
CA ALA A 262 8.22 15.35 -5.21
C ALA A 262 9.14 14.20 -4.82
N VAL A 263 9.05 13.11 -5.59
CA VAL A 263 10.02 12.03 -5.59
C VAL A 263 10.47 11.74 -7.01
N ARG A 264 11.75 11.37 -7.18
CA ARG A 264 12.32 10.86 -8.43
C ARG A 264 12.55 9.38 -8.29
N LEU A 265 12.06 8.60 -9.28
CA LEU A 265 12.06 7.13 -9.24
C LEU A 265 12.58 6.55 -10.54
N ASP A 266 13.28 5.42 -10.47
CA ASP A 266 13.61 4.60 -11.62
C ASP A 266 12.33 3.97 -12.21
N THR A 267 12.32 3.75 -13.52
CA THR A 267 11.34 2.95 -14.23
C THR A 267 12.04 1.78 -14.92
N PHE A 268 11.28 0.79 -15.34
CA PHE A 268 11.85 -0.44 -15.86
C PHE A 268 11.22 -0.82 -17.22
N PRO A 269 11.96 -1.46 -18.11
CA PRO A 269 11.36 -2.03 -19.32
C PRO A 269 10.25 -3.02 -18.95
N LYS A 270 9.14 -2.93 -19.67
CA LYS A 270 8.08 -3.94 -19.59
C LYS A 270 8.55 -5.20 -20.31
N GLU A 271 8.47 -6.33 -19.65
CA GLU A 271 8.88 -7.61 -20.19
C GLU A 271 7.67 -8.44 -20.65
N ASP A 272 7.80 -9.12 -21.78
CA ASP A 272 6.89 -10.20 -22.13
C ASP A 272 7.05 -11.33 -21.11
N ALA A 273 5.95 -11.93 -20.73
CA ALA A 273 5.93 -12.87 -19.62
C ALA A 273 5.08 -14.10 -19.92
N THR A 274 5.51 -15.23 -19.35
CA THR A 274 4.76 -16.48 -19.28
C THR A 274 4.32 -16.73 -17.84
N VAL A 275 3.12 -17.27 -17.68
CA VAL A 275 2.56 -17.64 -16.37
C VAL A 275 2.43 -19.14 -16.27
N PHE A 276 2.98 -19.72 -15.20
CA PHE A 276 2.76 -21.11 -14.80
C PHE A 276 1.83 -21.14 -13.60
N TYR A 277 0.79 -21.96 -13.68
CA TYR A 277 -0.14 -22.22 -12.59
C TYR A 277 0.24 -23.53 -11.92
N ILE A 278 0.67 -23.47 -10.66
CA ILE A 278 1.14 -24.62 -9.89
C ILE A 278 0.10 -24.96 -8.82
N GLY A 279 -0.18 -26.25 -8.61
CA GLY A 279 -1.03 -26.75 -7.54
C GLY A 279 -0.35 -27.86 -6.78
N SER A 280 -0.48 -27.86 -5.45
CA SER A 280 -0.03 -28.94 -4.58
C SER A 280 -0.91 -29.04 -3.33
N ASN A 281 -0.95 -30.24 -2.72
CA ASN A 281 -1.50 -30.47 -1.37
C ASN A 281 -0.39 -30.51 -0.31
N ASP A 282 0.87 -30.41 -0.75
CA ASP A 282 2.04 -30.38 0.12
C ASP A 282 2.69 -28.98 0.05
N PRO A 283 2.66 -28.17 1.14
CA PRO A 283 3.31 -26.85 1.16
C PRO A 283 4.81 -26.90 0.90
N ASP A 284 5.48 -28.02 1.19
CA ASP A 284 6.91 -28.19 0.93
C ASP A 284 7.24 -28.23 -0.56
N ASP A 285 6.32 -28.59 -1.42
CA ASP A 285 6.48 -28.46 -2.87
C ASP A 285 6.65 -27.01 -3.27
N LEU A 286 5.79 -26.10 -2.75
CA LEU A 286 5.89 -24.69 -3.04
C LEU A 286 7.15 -24.06 -2.44
N THR A 287 7.50 -24.46 -1.21
CA THR A 287 8.77 -24.09 -0.56
C THR A 287 9.96 -24.49 -1.43
N GLY A 288 9.96 -25.72 -1.95
CA GLY A 288 11.01 -26.22 -2.83
C GLY A 288 11.12 -25.44 -4.15
N VAL A 289 9.98 -25.12 -4.79
CA VAL A 289 9.96 -24.29 -6.00
C VAL A 289 10.51 -22.90 -5.71
N ARG A 290 10.04 -22.22 -4.65
CA ARG A 290 10.52 -20.90 -4.25
C ARG A 290 12.03 -20.88 -4.04
N ARG A 291 12.52 -21.74 -3.17
CA ARG A 291 13.94 -21.74 -2.77
C ARG A 291 14.87 -22.05 -3.94
N ARG A 292 14.52 -23.01 -4.79
CA ARG A 292 15.34 -23.36 -5.96
C ARG A 292 15.38 -22.25 -7.00
N LEU A 293 14.24 -21.61 -7.31
CA LEU A 293 14.20 -20.51 -8.27
C LEU A 293 14.89 -19.25 -7.75
N LEU A 294 14.81 -18.95 -6.45
CA LEU A 294 15.51 -17.80 -5.86
C LEU A 294 17.02 -18.03 -5.75
N ALA A 295 17.45 -19.23 -5.39
CA ALA A 295 18.87 -19.58 -5.27
C ALA A 295 19.59 -19.78 -6.63
N ALA A 296 18.84 -20.01 -7.71
CA ALA A 296 19.42 -20.20 -9.04
C ALA A 296 20.18 -18.96 -9.52
N SER A 297 21.25 -19.17 -10.30
CA SER A 297 22.06 -18.09 -10.89
C SER A 297 21.37 -17.32 -12.02
N GLY A 298 20.24 -17.82 -12.52
CA GLY A 298 19.44 -17.20 -13.57
C GLY A 298 18.68 -15.94 -13.12
N ARG A 299 17.84 -15.42 -13.99
CA ARG A 299 16.95 -14.30 -13.66
C ARG A 299 15.93 -14.72 -12.60
N LEU A 300 15.62 -13.81 -11.69
CA LEU A 300 14.52 -14.00 -10.74
C LEU A 300 13.17 -14.01 -11.48
N PRO A 301 12.17 -14.74 -10.98
CA PRO A 301 10.80 -14.58 -11.43
C PRO A 301 10.34 -13.12 -11.36
N ILE A 302 9.39 -12.75 -12.20
CA ILE A 302 8.76 -11.42 -12.15
C ILE A 302 7.90 -11.34 -10.89
N SER A 303 7.04 -12.35 -10.67
CA SER A 303 6.21 -12.45 -9.47
C SER A 303 5.85 -13.91 -9.16
N GLY A 304 5.48 -14.16 -7.91
CA GLY A 304 4.96 -15.45 -7.45
C GLY A 304 3.88 -15.23 -6.43
N GLU A 305 2.62 -15.41 -6.85
CA GLU A 305 1.44 -15.13 -6.05
C GLU A 305 0.81 -16.41 -5.53
N TYR A 306 0.65 -16.48 -4.22
CA TYR A 306 0.03 -17.62 -3.55
C TYR A 306 -1.44 -17.35 -3.27
N ILE A 307 -2.26 -18.40 -3.38
CA ILE A 307 -3.67 -18.41 -2.96
C ILE A 307 -3.97 -19.79 -2.36
N HIS A 308 -4.46 -19.83 -1.12
CA HIS A 308 -5.06 -21.05 -0.54
C HIS A 308 -6.46 -21.28 -1.11
N ARG A 309 -6.91 -22.54 -1.18
CA ARG A 309 -8.23 -22.94 -1.72
C ARG A 309 -9.39 -22.18 -1.09
N ASP A 310 -9.39 -21.97 0.23
CA ASP A 310 -10.46 -21.23 0.92
C ASP A 310 -10.51 -19.76 0.46
N ALA A 311 -9.35 -19.14 0.30
CA ALA A 311 -9.25 -17.78 -0.24
C ALA A 311 -9.68 -17.74 -1.72
N PHE A 312 -9.31 -18.75 -2.50
CA PHE A 312 -9.78 -18.91 -3.88
C PHE A 312 -11.31 -18.94 -3.95
N ASP A 313 -11.96 -19.75 -3.10
CA ASP A 313 -13.41 -19.91 -3.08
C ASP A 313 -14.15 -18.62 -2.67
N VAL A 314 -13.66 -17.98 -1.63
CA VAL A 314 -14.19 -16.69 -1.19
C VAL A 314 -14.02 -15.64 -2.30
N GLY A 315 -12.85 -15.58 -2.94
CA GLY A 315 -12.59 -14.72 -4.08
C GLY A 315 -13.51 -15.00 -5.28
N ALA A 316 -13.70 -16.27 -5.63
CA ALA A 316 -14.56 -16.69 -6.74
C ALA A 316 -16.04 -16.33 -6.52
N LYS A 317 -16.50 -16.34 -5.28
CA LYS A 317 -17.90 -16.06 -4.93
C LYS A 317 -18.15 -14.59 -4.60
N TYR A 318 -17.33 -14.00 -3.74
CA TYR A 318 -17.56 -12.67 -3.16
C TYR A 318 -16.71 -11.56 -3.80
N GLY A 319 -15.72 -11.92 -4.62
CA GLY A 319 -14.91 -11.00 -5.42
C GLY A 319 -15.30 -10.90 -6.90
N LYS A 320 -16.31 -11.67 -7.34
CA LYS A 320 -16.69 -11.81 -8.76
C LYS A 320 -17.12 -10.50 -9.41
N ASP A 321 -17.83 -9.63 -8.71
CA ASP A 321 -18.21 -8.32 -9.23
C ASP A 321 -17.01 -7.42 -9.49
N THR A 322 -16.06 -7.38 -8.55
CA THR A 322 -14.79 -6.65 -8.70
C THR A 322 -13.99 -7.21 -9.87
N PHE A 323 -13.90 -8.53 -9.97
CA PHE A 323 -13.26 -9.20 -11.10
C PHE A 323 -13.88 -8.75 -12.43
N LEU A 324 -15.19 -8.88 -12.59
CA LEU A 324 -15.90 -8.55 -13.81
C LEU A 324 -15.86 -7.05 -14.13
N LEU A 325 -15.90 -6.19 -13.13
CA LEU A 325 -15.76 -4.75 -13.28
C LEU A 325 -14.40 -4.40 -13.87
N ILE A 326 -13.32 -4.94 -13.30
CA ILE A 326 -11.95 -4.70 -13.77
C ILE A 326 -11.75 -5.29 -15.17
N GLU A 327 -12.21 -6.51 -15.39
CA GLU A 327 -12.07 -7.20 -16.68
C GLU A 327 -12.72 -6.42 -17.83
N LYS A 328 -13.91 -5.86 -17.61
CA LYS A 328 -14.67 -5.17 -18.66
C LYS A 328 -14.37 -3.68 -18.80
N PHE A 329 -14.06 -3.02 -17.70
CA PHE A 329 -14.01 -1.55 -17.66
C PHE A 329 -12.66 -0.98 -17.20
N GLY A 330 -11.73 -1.85 -16.81
CA GLY A 330 -10.43 -1.44 -16.28
C GLY A 330 -10.46 -1.02 -14.81
N THR A 331 -9.27 -0.82 -14.25
CA THR A 331 -9.07 -0.51 -12.83
C THR A 331 -9.51 0.92 -12.46
N ASP A 332 -9.50 1.86 -13.41
CA ASP A 332 -9.85 3.27 -13.18
C ASP A 332 -11.35 3.50 -12.84
N LYS A 333 -12.20 2.51 -13.07
CA LYS A 333 -13.62 2.57 -12.72
C LYS A 333 -13.94 2.11 -11.30
N VAL A 334 -13.02 1.33 -10.68
CA VAL A 334 -13.22 0.78 -9.32
C VAL A 334 -13.52 1.87 -8.28
N PRO A 335 -12.75 3.00 -8.19
CA PRO A 335 -13.05 4.06 -7.23
C PRO A 335 -14.43 4.69 -7.42
N LYS A 336 -14.87 4.85 -8.68
CA LYS A 336 -16.20 5.42 -8.99
C LYS A 336 -17.32 4.47 -8.58
N ALA A 337 -17.17 3.18 -8.85
CA ALA A 337 -18.11 2.15 -8.44
C ALA A 337 -18.19 2.04 -6.90
N ALA A 338 -17.06 2.08 -6.21
CA ALA A 338 -17.01 2.07 -4.75
C ALA A 338 -17.69 3.32 -4.14
N ALA A 339 -17.47 4.51 -4.72
CA ALA A 339 -18.11 5.74 -4.28
C ALA A 339 -19.63 5.72 -4.48
N LEU A 340 -20.11 5.16 -5.59
CA LEU A 340 -21.55 4.98 -5.85
C LEU A 340 -22.16 3.99 -4.84
N LYS A 341 -21.51 2.84 -4.63
CA LYS A 341 -21.93 1.85 -3.63
C LYS A 341 -22.04 2.48 -2.23
N SER A 342 -21.02 3.22 -1.81
CA SER A 342 -21.01 3.89 -0.50
C SER A 342 -22.15 4.89 -0.33
N ARG A 343 -22.55 5.61 -1.40
CA ARG A 343 -23.71 6.52 -1.36
C ARG A 343 -25.02 5.75 -1.19
N ILE A 344 -25.18 4.64 -1.88
CA ILE A 344 -26.36 3.77 -1.80
C ILE A 344 -26.47 3.18 -0.39
N ASP A 345 -25.39 2.58 0.13
CA ASP A 345 -25.36 2.03 1.48
C ASP A 345 -25.65 3.10 2.53
N GLY A 346 -25.06 4.30 2.43
CA GLY A 346 -25.31 5.40 3.36
C GLY A 346 -26.76 5.93 3.33
N TRP A 347 -27.47 5.78 2.22
CA TRP A 347 -28.89 6.11 2.16
C TRP A 347 -29.73 5.04 2.89
N PHE A 348 -29.46 3.76 2.67
CA PHE A 348 -30.16 2.65 3.34
C PHE A 348 -29.85 2.58 4.84
N GLU A 349 -28.64 2.89 5.26
CA GLU A 349 -28.25 2.95 6.69
C GLU A 349 -29.10 3.95 7.50
N ARG A 350 -29.53 5.06 6.86
CA ARG A 350 -30.42 6.05 7.52
C ARG A 350 -31.78 5.49 7.89
N ILE A 351 -32.22 4.44 7.23
CA ILE A 351 -33.46 3.72 7.53
C ILE A 351 -33.23 2.38 8.24
N GLY A 352 -32.03 2.18 8.80
CA GLY A 352 -31.69 1.01 9.59
C GLY A 352 -31.30 -0.25 8.78
N LEU A 353 -31.24 -0.16 7.46
CA LEU A 353 -30.87 -1.28 6.59
C LEU A 353 -29.37 -1.20 6.25
N ARG A 354 -28.61 -2.17 6.72
CA ARG A 354 -27.14 -2.24 6.48
C ARG A 354 -26.80 -3.22 5.36
N SER A 355 -25.74 -2.91 4.61
CA SER A 355 -25.16 -3.78 3.56
C SER A 355 -26.14 -4.21 2.47
N VAL A 356 -27.18 -3.41 2.18
CA VAL A 356 -28.21 -3.71 1.17
C VAL A 356 -27.58 -3.83 -0.21
N ALA A 357 -26.66 -2.92 -0.54
CA ALA A 357 -25.97 -2.97 -1.83
C ALA A 357 -25.13 -4.25 -1.97
N ASP A 358 -24.49 -4.73 -0.90
CA ASP A 358 -23.71 -5.96 -0.92
C ASP A 358 -24.59 -7.19 -1.19
N HIS A 359 -25.72 -7.30 -0.50
CA HIS A 359 -26.65 -8.40 -0.71
C HIS A 359 -27.26 -8.41 -2.11
N ALA A 360 -27.72 -7.22 -2.59
CA ALA A 360 -28.30 -7.10 -3.93
C ALA A 360 -27.27 -7.42 -5.02
N LEU A 361 -26.04 -6.89 -4.89
CA LEU A 361 -24.97 -7.12 -5.83
C LEU A 361 -24.54 -8.58 -5.83
N GLN A 362 -24.44 -9.22 -4.66
CA GLN A 362 -24.12 -10.64 -4.53
C GLN A 362 -25.16 -11.51 -5.21
N ALA A 363 -26.46 -11.22 -5.03
CA ALA A 363 -27.54 -11.96 -5.69
C ALA A 363 -27.50 -11.79 -7.22
N LEU A 364 -27.29 -10.56 -7.71
CA LEU A 364 -27.16 -10.27 -9.14
C LEU A 364 -25.99 -11.00 -9.79
N VAL A 365 -24.82 -10.93 -9.15
CA VAL A 365 -23.59 -11.51 -9.68
C VAL A 365 -23.60 -13.05 -9.63
N ALA A 366 -24.38 -13.64 -8.70
CA ALA A 366 -24.58 -15.09 -8.64
C ALA A 366 -25.30 -15.65 -9.90
N LEU A 367 -26.09 -14.83 -10.57
CA LEU A 367 -26.80 -15.22 -11.80
C LEU A 367 -25.89 -15.23 -13.04
N LEU A 368 -24.72 -14.59 -12.97
CA LEU A 368 -23.79 -14.55 -14.10
C LEU A 368 -23.01 -15.86 -14.23
N PRO A 369 -22.59 -16.27 -15.45
CA PRO A 369 -21.79 -17.48 -15.67
C PRO A 369 -20.45 -17.41 -14.92
N ASN A 370 -19.81 -18.54 -14.76
CA ASN A 370 -18.50 -18.62 -14.11
C ASN A 370 -17.48 -17.83 -14.92
N HIS A 371 -16.71 -16.98 -14.24
CA HIS A 371 -15.74 -16.06 -14.82
C HIS A 371 -14.32 -16.63 -14.87
N LEU A 372 -14.07 -17.72 -14.12
CA LEU A 372 -12.75 -18.33 -14.02
C LEU A 372 -12.52 -19.39 -15.11
N PRO A 373 -11.31 -19.49 -15.67
CA PRO A 373 -10.95 -20.52 -16.63
C PRO A 373 -11.21 -21.94 -16.12
N ARG A 374 -11.52 -22.85 -17.04
CA ARG A 374 -11.83 -24.23 -16.70
C ARG A 374 -10.68 -24.91 -15.97
N ARG A 375 -9.43 -24.79 -16.46
CA ARG A 375 -8.25 -25.42 -15.85
C ARG A 375 -8.00 -24.92 -14.43
N MET A 376 -8.20 -23.62 -14.15
CA MET A 376 -8.08 -23.08 -12.78
C MET A 376 -9.07 -23.74 -11.82
N ARG A 377 -10.31 -23.97 -12.26
CA ARG A 377 -11.34 -24.64 -11.45
C ARG A 377 -11.00 -26.11 -11.21
N GLU A 378 -10.52 -26.82 -12.24
CA GLU A 378 -10.04 -28.20 -12.13
C GLU A 378 -8.87 -28.33 -11.16
N TRP A 379 -7.94 -27.34 -11.16
CA TRP A 379 -6.83 -27.29 -10.20
C TRP A 379 -7.34 -27.01 -8.78
N ARG A 380 -8.26 -26.06 -8.62
CA ARG A 380 -8.92 -25.79 -7.34
C ARG A 380 -9.56 -27.04 -6.72
N ASP A 381 -10.18 -27.87 -7.53
CA ASP A 381 -10.83 -29.09 -7.04
C ASP A 381 -9.82 -30.17 -6.61
N ARG A 382 -8.60 -30.12 -7.13
CA ARG A 382 -7.53 -31.11 -6.88
C ARG A 382 -6.57 -30.69 -5.77
N TYR A 383 -6.29 -29.39 -5.62
CA TYR A 383 -5.21 -28.89 -4.77
C TYR A 383 -5.71 -27.87 -3.75
N GLU A 384 -4.99 -27.80 -2.62
CA GLU A 384 -5.23 -26.81 -1.57
C GLU A 384 -4.41 -25.55 -1.76
N HIS A 385 -3.18 -25.72 -2.23
CA HIS A 385 -2.22 -24.63 -2.41
C HIS A 385 -2.03 -24.33 -3.90
N HIS A 386 -2.18 -23.05 -4.25
CA HIS A 386 -2.04 -22.56 -5.62
C HIS A 386 -0.96 -21.47 -5.68
N LEU A 387 -0.05 -21.58 -6.66
CA LEU A 387 1.00 -20.60 -6.90
C LEU A 387 0.97 -20.17 -8.36
N LEU A 388 0.84 -18.86 -8.57
CA LEU A 388 0.90 -18.19 -9.87
C LEU A 388 2.34 -17.72 -10.08
N LEU A 389 3.12 -18.43 -10.87
CA LEU A 389 4.51 -18.11 -11.15
C LEU A 389 4.60 -17.37 -12.48
N LYS A 390 4.99 -16.09 -12.44
CA LYS A 390 5.21 -15.26 -13.62
C LYS A 390 6.71 -15.09 -13.87
N VAL A 391 7.17 -15.49 -15.03
CA VAL A 391 8.57 -15.39 -15.45
C VAL A 391 8.69 -14.62 -16.76
N SER A 392 9.88 -14.10 -17.07
CA SER A 392 10.15 -13.54 -18.40
C SER A 392 9.92 -14.62 -19.48
N ALA A 393 9.40 -14.22 -20.63
CA ALA A 393 9.22 -15.14 -21.77
C ALA A 393 10.53 -15.82 -22.19
N GLN A 394 11.67 -15.15 -21.99
CA GLN A 394 13.00 -15.72 -22.27
C GLN A 394 13.35 -16.90 -21.34
N ASP A 395 12.82 -16.90 -20.12
CA ASP A 395 13.10 -17.92 -19.10
C ASP A 395 12.02 -19.03 -19.08
N ALA A 396 10.97 -18.92 -19.91
CA ALA A 396 9.82 -19.82 -19.88
C ALA A 396 10.21 -21.29 -20.15
N ALA A 397 11.05 -21.56 -21.16
CA ALA A 397 11.49 -22.92 -21.49
C ALA A 397 12.29 -23.56 -20.35
N ALA A 398 13.24 -22.81 -19.77
CA ALA A 398 14.04 -23.29 -18.63
C ALA A 398 13.17 -23.53 -17.40
N THR A 399 12.21 -22.64 -17.13
CA THR A 399 11.26 -22.79 -16.03
C THR A 399 10.37 -24.02 -16.20
N ARG A 400 9.88 -24.27 -17.43
CA ARG A 400 9.07 -25.46 -17.73
C ARG A 400 9.87 -26.73 -17.46
N SER A 401 11.08 -26.86 -17.99
CA SER A 401 11.94 -28.02 -17.78
C SER A 401 12.27 -28.22 -16.29
N PHE A 402 12.49 -27.13 -15.57
CA PHE A 402 12.67 -27.20 -14.12
C PHE A 402 11.42 -27.76 -13.41
N LEU A 403 10.22 -27.24 -13.73
CA LEU A 403 8.97 -27.69 -13.10
C LEU A 403 8.63 -29.14 -13.46
N GLU A 404 8.86 -29.56 -14.72
CA GLU A 404 8.72 -30.95 -15.14
C GLU A 404 9.61 -31.89 -14.32
N GLY A 405 10.89 -31.56 -14.19
CA GLY A 405 11.81 -32.34 -13.37
C GLY A 405 11.50 -32.30 -11.89
N PHE A 406 11.04 -31.14 -11.37
CA PHE A 406 10.72 -30.96 -9.97
C PHE A 406 9.49 -31.78 -9.55
N PHE A 407 8.43 -31.79 -10.37
CA PHE A 407 7.19 -32.51 -10.08
C PHE A 407 7.19 -33.97 -10.52
N ALA A 408 8.27 -34.43 -11.18
CA ALA A 408 8.41 -35.85 -11.53
C ALA A 408 8.39 -36.72 -10.26
N GLY A 409 7.36 -37.54 -10.10
CA GLY A 409 7.16 -38.40 -8.93
C GLY A 409 6.58 -37.70 -7.68
N ARG A 410 6.16 -36.43 -7.78
CA ARG A 410 5.44 -35.71 -6.74
C ARG A 410 3.93 -35.66 -7.02
N GLN A 411 3.12 -35.36 -6.00
CA GLN A 411 1.67 -35.25 -6.15
C GLN A 411 1.23 -33.88 -6.71
N GLY A 412 2.06 -32.85 -6.53
CA GLY A 412 1.83 -31.54 -7.13
C GLY A 412 1.97 -31.58 -8.65
N ALA A 413 1.39 -30.60 -9.31
CA ALA A 413 1.48 -30.44 -10.77
C ALA A 413 1.42 -28.98 -11.18
N PHE A 414 1.68 -28.71 -12.46
CA PHE A 414 1.55 -27.38 -13.03
C PHE A 414 0.98 -27.41 -14.44
N PHE A 415 0.55 -26.28 -14.92
CA PHE A 415 0.31 -26.04 -16.34
C PHE A 415 0.79 -24.63 -16.73
N GLU A 416 1.20 -24.50 -17.97
CA GLU A 416 1.47 -23.21 -18.58
C GLU A 416 0.14 -22.58 -19.01
N CYS A 417 -0.12 -21.36 -18.54
CA CYS A 417 -1.31 -20.60 -18.87
C CYS A 417 -1.20 -20.03 -20.29
N ASP A 418 -2.30 -20.02 -21.02
CA ASP A 418 -2.42 -19.09 -22.13
C ASP A 418 -2.55 -17.64 -21.61
N ALA A 419 -2.55 -16.68 -22.53
CA ALA A 419 -2.57 -15.25 -22.17
C ALA A 419 -3.83 -14.86 -21.38
N GLU A 420 -4.99 -15.46 -21.70
CA GLU A 420 -6.25 -15.19 -21.01
C GLU A 420 -6.25 -15.81 -19.61
N GLU A 421 -5.82 -17.06 -19.49
CA GLU A 421 -5.73 -17.77 -18.21
C GLU A 421 -4.77 -17.07 -17.25
N GLY A 422 -3.59 -16.68 -17.72
CA GLY A 422 -2.61 -15.96 -16.92
C GLY A 422 -3.14 -14.61 -16.41
N ARG A 423 -3.77 -13.82 -17.28
CA ARG A 423 -4.40 -12.56 -16.92
C ARG A 423 -5.53 -12.76 -15.90
N LYS A 424 -6.39 -13.75 -16.12
CA LYS A 424 -7.52 -14.06 -15.20
C LYS A 424 -7.04 -14.60 -13.86
N ALA A 425 -5.97 -15.38 -13.83
CA ALA A 425 -5.39 -15.90 -12.61
C ALA A 425 -4.90 -14.77 -11.68
N PHE A 426 -4.14 -13.82 -12.22
CA PHE A 426 -3.69 -12.65 -11.45
C PHE A 426 -4.86 -11.73 -11.05
N LEU A 427 -5.85 -11.54 -11.92
CA LEU A 427 -7.04 -10.77 -11.58
C LEU A 427 -7.86 -11.44 -10.47
N HIS A 428 -7.96 -12.77 -10.47
CA HIS A 428 -8.61 -13.52 -9.40
C HIS A 428 -7.86 -13.33 -8.07
N ARG A 429 -6.52 -13.48 -8.07
CA ARG A 429 -5.69 -13.22 -6.89
C ARG A 429 -5.90 -11.81 -6.34
N PHE A 430 -6.01 -10.82 -7.23
CA PHE A 430 -6.33 -9.45 -6.83
C PHE A 430 -7.73 -9.34 -6.20
N ALA A 431 -8.74 -9.97 -6.78
CA ALA A 431 -10.12 -9.89 -6.31
C ALA A 431 -10.31 -10.54 -4.91
N VAL A 432 -9.47 -11.50 -4.54
CA VAL A 432 -9.46 -12.13 -3.21
C VAL A 432 -9.31 -11.09 -2.10
N ALA A 433 -8.42 -10.11 -2.27
CA ALA A 433 -8.11 -9.12 -1.24
C ALA A 433 -9.34 -8.30 -0.76
N GLY A 434 -10.31 -8.05 -1.64
CA GLY A 434 -11.56 -7.36 -1.29
C GLY A 434 -12.72 -8.28 -0.90
N ALA A 435 -12.60 -9.58 -1.18
CA ALA A 435 -13.69 -10.53 -1.03
C ALA A 435 -14.05 -10.84 0.43
N ALA A 436 -13.07 -10.81 1.34
CA ALA A 436 -13.27 -11.01 2.77
C ALA A 436 -14.26 -9.98 3.35
N VAL A 437 -14.17 -8.71 2.95
CA VAL A 437 -15.07 -7.64 3.40
C VAL A 437 -16.52 -7.94 2.98
N ARG A 438 -16.73 -8.33 1.72
CA ARG A 438 -18.06 -8.73 1.23
C ARG A 438 -18.58 -9.97 1.96
N TYR A 439 -17.71 -10.95 2.20
CA TYR A 439 -18.07 -12.13 2.99
C TYR A 439 -18.58 -11.73 4.37
N ARG A 440 -17.84 -10.91 5.12
CA ARG A 440 -18.27 -10.38 6.42
C ARG A 440 -19.62 -9.66 6.32
N ASP A 441 -19.76 -8.74 5.37
CA ASP A 441 -20.94 -7.87 5.26
C ASP A 441 -22.21 -8.65 4.89
N THR A 442 -22.07 -9.76 4.19
CA THR A 442 -23.19 -10.66 3.86
C THR A 442 -23.45 -11.73 4.94
N HIS A 443 -22.56 -11.89 5.94
CA HIS A 443 -22.67 -12.92 6.99
C HIS A 443 -22.60 -12.33 8.42
N ARG A 444 -23.05 -11.11 8.63
CA ARG A 444 -22.97 -10.38 9.92
C ARG A 444 -23.63 -11.10 11.11
N SER A 445 -24.55 -12.04 10.86
CA SER A 445 -25.12 -12.89 11.90
C SER A 445 -24.15 -13.95 12.46
N ARG A 446 -23.10 -14.30 11.70
CA ARG A 446 -22.11 -15.33 12.03
C ARG A 446 -20.70 -14.76 12.21
N VAL A 447 -20.44 -13.62 11.62
CA VAL A 447 -19.12 -12.95 11.58
C VAL A 447 -19.17 -11.68 12.41
N GLU A 448 -18.21 -11.54 13.35
CA GLU A 448 -18.01 -10.30 14.10
C GLU A 448 -17.25 -9.28 13.26
N ASP A 449 -16.03 -9.61 12.90
CA ASP A 449 -15.17 -8.79 12.04
C ASP A 449 -14.07 -9.65 11.38
N ILE A 450 -13.16 -8.98 10.68
CA ILE A 450 -11.97 -9.55 10.06
C ILE A 450 -10.75 -8.99 10.77
N VAL A 451 -9.80 -9.85 11.12
CA VAL A 451 -8.43 -9.48 11.49
C VAL A 451 -7.54 -9.71 10.27
N PRO A 452 -7.21 -8.67 9.49
CA PRO A 452 -6.32 -8.79 8.36
C PRO A 452 -4.89 -8.50 8.81
N LEU A 453 -3.99 -9.40 8.58
CA LEU A 453 -2.58 -9.25 8.85
C LEU A 453 -1.78 -9.25 7.55
N ASP A 454 -0.78 -8.38 7.51
CA ASP A 454 0.20 -8.25 6.44
C ASP A 454 1.57 -8.61 7.02
N ILE A 455 2.04 -9.82 6.71
CA ILE A 455 3.11 -10.50 7.44
C ILE A 455 4.30 -10.75 6.54
N ALA A 456 5.49 -10.37 6.97
CA ALA A 456 6.75 -10.76 6.37
C ALA A 456 7.41 -11.85 7.22
N LEU A 457 7.44 -13.07 6.72
CA LEU A 457 8.16 -14.17 7.37
C LEU A 457 9.65 -14.11 7.07
N ARG A 458 10.46 -14.67 7.97
CA ARG A 458 11.89 -14.87 7.76
C ARG A 458 12.11 -15.67 6.49
N ARG A 459 13.19 -15.40 5.76
CA ARG A 459 13.49 -16.06 4.48
C ARG A 459 13.76 -17.55 4.63
N ASP A 460 14.33 -17.96 5.77
CA ASP A 460 14.63 -19.35 6.14
C ASP A 460 13.42 -20.10 6.72
N ASP A 461 12.33 -19.40 7.06
CA ASP A 461 11.13 -20.03 7.60
C ASP A 461 10.48 -20.96 6.55
N ARG A 462 10.30 -22.22 6.91
CA ARG A 462 9.67 -23.24 6.07
C ARG A 462 8.24 -23.54 6.49
N ASP A 463 7.92 -23.20 7.73
CA ASP A 463 6.60 -23.43 8.32
C ASP A 463 5.70 -22.21 8.11
N TRP A 464 5.47 -21.87 6.83
CA TRP A 464 4.68 -20.71 6.43
C TRP A 464 3.16 -20.98 6.43
N VAL A 465 2.73 -22.23 6.39
CA VAL A 465 1.34 -22.63 6.65
C VAL A 465 1.22 -22.88 8.15
N GLU A 466 0.73 -21.90 8.86
CA GLU A 466 0.72 -21.92 10.33
C GLU A 466 -0.29 -22.90 10.92
N THR A 467 0.06 -23.46 12.07
CA THR A 467 -0.87 -24.16 12.96
C THR A 467 -1.22 -23.21 14.10
N LEU A 468 -2.48 -22.80 14.17
CA LEU A 468 -2.96 -21.92 15.23
C LEU A 468 -3.28 -22.70 16.51
N PRO A 469 -3.06 -22.10 17.70
CA PRO A 469 -3.58 -22.63 18.95
C PRO A 469 -5.11 -22.78 18.93
N ALA A 470 -5.64 -23.76 19.65
CA ALA A 470 -7.07 -24.07 19.66
C ALA A 470 -7.96 -22.90 20.08
N ASP A 471 -7.49 -22.06 21.00
CA ASP A 471 -8.21 -20.86 21.47
C ASP A 471 -8.46 -19.84 20.33
N ILE A 472 -7.52 -19.71 19.39
CA ILE A 472 -7.69 -18.88 18.20
C ILE A 472 -8.50 -19.62 17.15
N GLU A 473 -8.14 -20.88 16.83
CA GLU A 473 -8.83 -21.67 15.79
C GLU A 473 -10.33 -21.76 16.05
N ASP A 474 -10.73 -22.01 17.32
CA ASP A 474 -12.12 -22.08 17.75
C ASP A 474 -12.86 -20.74 17.66
N ALA A 475 -12.14 -19.61 17.59
CA ALA A 475 -12.73 -18.29 17.46
C ALA A 475 -12.95 -17.86 16.00
N LEU A 476 -12.46 -18.64 15.02
CA LEU A 476 -12.49 -18.28 13.60
C LEU A 476 -13.58 -19.03 12.84
N VAL A 477 -14.19 -18.34 11.88
CA VAL A 477 -15.10 -18.94 10.86
C VAL A 477 -14.28 -19.49 9.71
N ALA A 478 -13.24 -18.78 9.29
CA ALA A 478 -12.37 -19.14 8.19
C ALA A 478 -11.03 -18.38 8.26
N LYS A 479 -10.03 -18.92 7.57
CA LYS A 479 -8.71 -18.31 7.37
C LYS A 479 -8.49 -18.17 5.87
N LEU A 480 -8.21 -16.96 5.40
CA LEU A 480 -8.01 -16.69 3.98
C LEU A 480 -6.55 -16.33 3.77
N TYR A 481 -5.77 -17.26 3.24
CA TYR A 481 -4.33 -17.09 3.04
C TYR A 481 -4.00 -16.87 1.58
N TYR A 482 -3.29 -15.80 1.31
CA TYR A 482 -2.77 -15.44 0.01
C TYR A 482 -1.56 -14.51 0.19
N GLY A 483 -0.75 -14.28 -0.83
CA GLY A 483 0.40 -13.38 -0.63
C GLY A 483 1.42 -13.41 -1.75
N HIS A 484 2.45 -12.60 -1.57
CA HIS A 484 3.62 -12.51 -2.45
C HIS A 484 4.66 -13.57 -2.05
N PHE A 485 4.43 -14.81 -2.46
CA PHE A 485 5.12 -15.98 -1.95
C PHE A 485 6.64 -15.94 -2.10
N PHE A 486 7.13 -15.46 -3.24
CA PHE A 486 8.57 -15.36 -3.46
C PHE A 486 9.25 -14.32 -2.56
N CYS A 487 8.54 -13.28 -2.18
CA CYS A 487 9.01 -12.28 -1.22
C CYS A 487 8.81 -12.72 0.24
N HIS A 488 8.14 -13.85 0.47
CA HIS A 488 7.75 -14.38 1.77
C HIS A 488 6.87 -13.42 2.58
N VAL A 489 6.02 -12.69 1.85
CA VAL A 489 5.03 -11.76 2.39
C VAL A 489 3.64 -12.34 2.19
N PHE A 490 2.88 -12.45 3.28
CA PHE A 490 1.56 -13.06 3.30
C PHE A 490 0.52 -12.05 3.76
N HIS A 491 -0.62 -12.06 3.08
CA HIS A 491 -1.84 -11.41 3.51
C HIS A 491 -2.75 -12.49 4.09
N GLN A 492 -3.12 -12.35 5.34
CA GLN A 492 -3.92 -13.33 6.06
C GLN A 492 -5.14 -12.65 6.66
N ASP A 493 -6.33 -13.02 6.17
CA ASP A 493 -7.60 -12.53 6.71
C ASP A 493 -8.22 -13.60 7.61
N TYR A 494 -8.27 -13.33 8.90
CA TYR A 494 -8.91 -14.19 9.89
C TYR A 494 -10.35 -13.73 10.12
N ILE A 495 -11.31 -14.52 9.71
CA ILE A 495 -12.75 -14.23 9.81
C ILE A 495 -13.23 -14.63 11.20
N VAL A 496 -13.47 -13.66 12.05
CA VAL A 496 -13.80 -13.85 13.47
C VAL A 496 -15.27 -14.19 13.66
N LYS A 497 -15.57 -15.25 14.46
CA LYS A 497 -16.93 -15.65 14.83
C LYS A 497 -17.66 -14.57 15.60
N LYS A 498 -18.97 -14.47 15.40
CA LYS A 498 -19.84 -13.56 16.14
C LYS A 498 -19.71 -13.74 17.64
N GLY A 499 -19.59 -12.64 18.36
CA GLY A 499 -19.45 -12.61 19.83
C GLY A 499 -18.03 -12.88 20.36
N ARG A 500 -17.04 -12.99 19.48
CA ARG A 500 -15.61 -13.02 19.85
C ARG A 500 -15.00 -11.62 19.72
N ASP A 501 -13.92 -11.36 20.44
CA ASP A 501 -13.20 -10.09 20.40
C ASP A 501 -12.09 -10.13 19.32
N PRO A 502 -12.25 -9.41 18.18
CA PRO A 502 -11.24 -9.40 17.12
C PRO A 502 -9.91 -8.79 17.56
N LEU A 503 -9.94 -7.78 18.46
CA LEU A 503 -8.72 -7.12 18.90
C LEU A 503 -7.87 -8.03 19.81
N ALA A 504 -8.52 -8.78 20.72
CA ALA A 504 -7.83 -9.77 21.54
C ALA A 504 -7.19 -10.87 20.68
N ILE A 505 -7.88 -11.34 19.62
CA ILE A 505 -7.36 -12.30 18.67
C ILE A 505 -6.17 -11.70 17.91
N GLU A 506 -6.27 -10.47 17.43
CA GLU A 506 -5.19 -9.77 16.72
C GLU A 506 -3.92 -9.67 17.59
N HIS A 507 -4.05 -9.25 18.84
CA HIS A 507 -2.92 -9.17 19.76
C HIS A 507 -2.28 -10.54 20.02
N ARG A 508 -3.11 -11.58 20.15
CA ARG A 508 -2.61 -12.94 20.33
C ARG A 508 -1.85 -13.45 19.10
N LEU A 509 -2.32 -13.11 17.90
CA LEU A 509 -1.61 -13.42 16.65
C LEU A 509 -0.27 -12.67 16.57
N TRP A 510 -0.19 -11.42 17.03
CA TRP A 510 1.07 -10.67 17.09
C TRP A 510 2.10 -11.36 17.99
N GLU A 511 1.69 -11.86 19.16
CA GLU A 511 2.59 -12.63 20.04
C GLU A 511 3.18 -13.87 19.35
N LEU A 512 2.36 -14.59 18.58
CA LEU A 512 2.81 -15.75 17.82
C LEU A 512 3.79 -15.37 16.70
N LEU A 513 3.54 -14.25 16.02
CA LEU A 513 4.42 -13.73 14.97
C LEU A 513 5.75 -13.22 15.55
N ASP A 514 5.73 -12.52 16.67
CA ASP A 514 6.94 -12.08 17.37
C ASP A 514 7.80 -13.27 17.80
N ALA A 515 7.20 -14.34 18.31
CA ALA A 515 7.90 -15.57 18.69
C ALA A 515 8.61 -16.26 17.50
N ARG A 516 8.11 -16.08 16.27
CA ARG A 516 8.70 -16.59 15.02
C ARG A 516 9.73 -15.64 14.41
N GLY A 517 9.90 -14.43 14.93
CA GLY A 517 10.72 -13.38 14.34
C GLY A 517 10.16 -12.86 13.01
N ALA A 518 8.84 -12.91 12.83
CA ALA A 518 8.14 -12.30 11.72
C ALA A 518 8.05 -10.77 11.90
N GLU A 519 7.87 -10.05 10.79
CA GLU A 519 7.66 -8.61 10.79
C GLU A 519 6.25 -8.27 10.28
N TYR A 520 5.62 -7.31 10.93
CA TYR A 520 4.29 -6.81 10.55
C TYR A 520 4.13 -5.34 10.96
N PRO A 521 3.46 -4.51 10.15
CA PRO A 521 3.03 -4.81 8.79
C PRO A 521 4.22 -4.94 7.83
N ALA A 522 4.08 -5.82 6.82
CA ALA A 522 5.15 -6.07 5.85
C ALA A 522 5.30 -4.93 4.83
N GLU A 523 4.19 -4.38 4.34
CA GLU A 523 4.14 -3.54 3.15
C GLU A 523 3.44 -2.21 3.33
N HIS A 524 2.88 -1.94 4.49
CA HIS A 524 2.12 -0.72 4.77
C HIS A 524 2.75 0.04 5.92
N ASN A 525 2.43 1.35 6.00
CA ASN A 525 2.74 2.12 7.18
C ASN A 525 2.13 1.45 8.44
N VAL A 526 2.85 1.51 9.56
CA VAL A 526 2.33 1.11 10.87
C VAL A 526 1.04 1.85 11.24
N GLY A 527 0.83 3.04 10.71
CA GLY A 527 -0.36 3.87 10.95
C GLY A 527 -0.57 4.13 12.44
N HIS A 528 -1.83 4.21 12.83
CA HIS A 528 -2.22 4.26 14.24
C HIS A 528 -2.51 2.86 14.83
N LEU A 529 -2.51 1.82 13.98
CA LEU A 529 -2.87 0.46 14.36
C LEU A 529 -1.72 -0.27 15.05
N TYR A 530 -0.52 -0.21 14.48
CA TYR A 530 0.64 -0.94 14.98
C TYR A 530 1.59 -0.03 15.76
N ARG A 531 2.31 -0.63 16.72
CA ARG A 531 3.38 0.06 17.44
C ARG A 531 4.63 0.13 16.57
N ALA A 532 5.18 1.33 16.39
CA ALA A 532 6.47 1.49 15.72
C ALA A 532 7.59 0.83 16.53
N LYS A 533 8.37 -0.05 15.89
CA LYS A 533 9.56 -0.63 16.52
C LYS A 533 10.60 0.46 16.80
N PRO A 534 11.53 0.26 17.74
CA PRO A 534 12.44 1.33 18.22
C PRO A 534 13.21 2.07 17.10
N ALA A 535 13.71 1.35 16.09
CA ALA A 535 14.40 1.96 14.96
C ALA A 535 13.49 2.88 14.15
N LEU A 536 12.26 2.47 13.89
CA LEU A 536 11.27 3.25 13.16
C LEU A 536 10.79 4.47 13.98
N ALA A 537 10.54 4.29 15.28
CA ALA A 537 10.18 5.40 16.17
C ALA A 537 11.31 6.43 16.27
N GLY A 538 12.56 5.98 16.35
CA GLY A 538 13.76 6.84 16.31
C GLY A 538 13.86 7.63 15.00
N PHE A 539 13.62 6.97 13.87
CA PHE A 539 13.58 7.63 12.56
C PHE A 539 12.49 8.72 12.49
N TYR A 540 11.27 8.43 12.94
CA TYR A 540 10.19 9.43 12.98
C TYR A 540 10.55 10.65 13.83
N ARG A 541 11.20 10.43 14.98
CA ARG A 541 11.65 11.53 15.84
C ARG A 541 12.77 12.36 15.21
N ALA A 542 13.67 11.71 14.47
CA ALA A 542 14.74 12.42 13.76
C ALA A 542 14.21 13.26 12.59
N LEU A 543 13.17 12.79 11.90
CA LEU A 543 12.55 13.54 10.81
C LEU A 543 11.76 14.77 11.29
N ASP A 544 11.06 14.65 12.42
CA ASP A 544 10.26 15.73 13.01
C ASP A 544 10.44 15.79 14.54
N PRO A 545 11.48 16.44 15.03
CA PRO A 545 11.73 16.59 16.46
C PRO A 545 10.65 17.40 17.18
N THR A 546 9.88 18.21 16.46
CA THR A 546 8.78 19.01 17.04
C THR A 546 7.48 18.23 17.19
N ASN A 547 7.35 17.08 16.55
CA ASN A 547 6.14 16.27 16.47
C ASN A 547 4.91 17.06 15.94
N SER A 548 5.12 17.85 14.88
CA SER A 548 4.09 18.68 14.26
C SER A 548 3.51 18.09 12.99
N PHE A 549 4.24 17.18 12.34
CA PHE A 549 3.79 16.44 11.17
C PHE A 549 3.30 15.05 11.58
N ASN A 550 2.02 14.77 11.32
CA ASN A 550 1.37 13.46 11.51
C ASN A 550 1.68 12.77 12.86
N PRO A 551 1.53 13.47 14.02
CA PRO A 551 1.83 12.89 15.33
C PRO A 551 0.92 11.69 15.65
N GLY A 552 1.38 10.76 16.50
CA GLY A 552 0.64 9.56 16.90
C GLY A 552 0.87 8.34 16.00
N ILE A 553 1.50 8.48 14.83
CA ILE A 553 1.83 7.34 13.96
C ILE A 553 2.74 6.36 14.70
N GLY A 554 2.41 5.06 14.60
CA GLY A 554 3.12 4.01 15.30
C GLY A 554 2.85 4.00 16.80
N GLN A 555 1.67 4.48 17.22
CA GLN A 555 1.29 4.63 18.63
C GLN A 555 2.29 5.48 19.43
N THR A 556 2.95 6.42 18.75
CA THR A 556 3.86 7.37 19.38
C THR A 556 3.11 8.56 19.98
N SER A 557 3.82 9.48 20.65
CA SER A 557 3.21 10.66 21.26
C SER A 557 2.41 11.51 20.25
N LYS A 558 1.25 12.01 20.64
CA LYS A 558 0.44 13.00 19.93
C LYS A 558 0.74 14.44 20.36
N LYS A 559 1.70 14.62 21.29
CA LYS A 559 2.00 15.91 21.91
C LYS A 559 3.26 16.54 21.32
N LYS A 560 3.31 17.87 21.34
CA LYS A 560 4.43 18.67 20.87
C LYS A 560 5.75 18.24 21.53
N HIS A 561 6.84 18.25 20.75
CA HIS A 561 8.18 17.83 21.19
C HIS A 561 8.19 16.44 21.86
N TRP A 562 7.31 15.53 21.41
CA TRP A 562 7.21 14.18 21.94
C TRP A 562 6.92 14.11 23.44
N GLY A 563 6.35 15.18 24.02
CA GLY A 563 5.99 15.26 25.45
C GLY A 563 4.97 14.20 25.85
N GLY A 564 5.19 13.63 27.08
CA GLY A 564 4.37 12.52 27.60
C GLY A 564 4.97 11.18 27.20
N GLY A 565 5.71 10.58 28.10
CA GLY A 565 6.55 9.37 28.01
C GLY A 565 6.18 8.30 27.00
N CYS A 566 7.22 7.62 26.59
CA CYS A 566 7.12 6.32 25.94
C CYS A 566 6.51 5.29 26.87
#